data_4adbc78e88cff1c1089561fbf1fbe592
#
_entry.id   4adbc78e88cff1c1089561fbf1fbe592
#
_cell.length_a   1.000
_cell.length_b   1.000
_cell.length_c   1.000
_cell.angle_alpha   90.00
_cell.angle_beta   90.00
_cell.angle_gamma   90.00
#
_symmetry.space_group_name_H-M   'P 1'
#
loop_
_entity.id
_entity.type
_entity.pdbx_description
1 polymer ?
#
loop_
_entity_poly.entity_id
_entity_poly.type
_entity_poly.pdbx_seq_one_letter_code
_entity_poly.pdbx_strand_id
1 'polypeptide(L)'
;FFESAIQEQGIFISQELVADSVLLTTYGAYDPKQELYLVSEDVEAQYGKICTPDMQAKKADRNRLEDYAKSAVYLYGVISLEKFVEICRTYHTGIKDAESVKAQLEEFSQKSGVVRLKNGFLMDVDLAENDVYQEVQKVQNTFDYYVPETEEEFLSYGQLACQEPN
;
A
#
# COMPACT_ATOMS: atom_id res chain seq x y z
N PHE A 1 5.66 -11.64 -4.61
CA PHE A 1 5.69 -13.09 -4.72
C PHE A 1 6.22 -13.57 -6.08
N PHE A 2 5.49 -13.37 -7.20
CA PHE A 2 5.95 -13.80 -8.54
C PHE A 2 7.29 -13.20 -8.95
N GLU A 3 7.53 -11.93 -8.62
CA GLU A 3 8.79 -11.26 -8.87
C GLU A 3 9.97 -11.95 -8.19
N SER A 4 9.83 -12.28 -6.91
CA SER A 4 10.84 -13.03 -6.15
C SER A 4 11.03 -14.45 -6.73
N ALA A 5 9.92 -15.13 -7.06
CA ALA A 5 9.98 -16.47 -7.65
C ALA A 5 10.70 -16.51 -9.02
N ILE A 6 10.57 -15.43 -9.81
CA ILE A 6 11.30 -15.31 -11.08
C ILE A 6 12.77 -14.98 -10.84
N GLN A 7 13.08 -14.02 -9.95
CA GLN A 7 14.46 -13.58 -9.69
C GLN A 7 15.30 -14.67 -9.03
N GLU A 8 14.71 -15.46 -8.14
CA GLU A 8 15.40 -16.52 -7.38
C GLU A 8 15.32 -17.89 -8.06
N GLN A 9 14.71 -17.98 -9.26
CA GLN A 9 14.46 -19.23 -9.99
C GLN A 9 13.65 -20.24 -9.16
N GLY A 10 12.74 -19.76 -8.37
CA GLY A 10 11.87 -20.51 -7.48
C GLY A 10 11.88 -19.99 -6.06
N ILE A 11 10.81 -20.22 -5.34
CA ILE A 11 10.72 -19.85 -3.91
C ILE A 11 10.21 -21.04 -3.09
N PHE A 12 10.71 -21.15 -1.88
CA PHE A 12 10.22 -22.13 -0.91
C PHE A 12 8.88 -21.66 -0.34
N ILE A 13 7.90 -22.56 -0.39
CA ILE A 13 6.52 -22.25 0.00
C ILE A 13 5.80 -23.55 0.42
N SER A 14 4.91 -23.47 1.39
CA SER A 14 4.14 -24.63 1.82
C SER A 14 3.11 -25.07 0.77
N GLN A 15 2.88 -26.37 0.68
CA GLN A 15 1.88 -26.94 -0.23
C GLN A 15 0.48 -26.39 0.02
N GLU A 16 0.12 -26.14 1.26
CA GLU A 16 -1.19 -25.57 1.65
C GLU A 16 -1.42 -24.20 1.00
N LEU A 17 -0.43 -23.33 1.07
CA LEU A 17 -0.53 -22.00 0.47
C LEU A 17 -0.67 -22.05 -1.05
N VAL A 18 -0.02 -23.00 -1.71
CA VAL A 18 -0.17 -23.21 -3.17
C VAL A 18 -1.56 -23.74 -3.49
N ALA A 19 -2.05 -24.72 -2.74
CA ALA A 19 -3.35 -25.35 -2.98
C ALA A 19 -4.52 -24.34 -2.82
N ASP A 20 -4.40 -23.41 -1.88
CA ASP A 20 -5.42 -22.40 -1.61
C ASP A 20 -5.39 -21.21 -2.59
N SER A 21 -4.36 -21.13 -3.44
CA SER A 21 -4.19 -20.02 -4.39
C SER A 21 -4.40 -20.44 -5.84
N VAL A 22 -5.52 -20.00 -6.42
CA VAL A 22 -5.79 -20.18 -7.86
C VAL A 22 -4.70 -19.57 -8.74
N LEU A 23 -4.13 -18.43 -8.32
CA LEU A 23 -3.05 -17.76 -9.08
C LEU A 23 -1.78 -18.62 -9.10
N LEU A 24 -1.39 -19.20 -7.96
CA LEU A 24 -0.18 -20.01 -7.89
C LEU A 24 -0.34 -21.30 -8.71
N THR A 25 -1.49 -21.95 -8.63
CA THR A 25 -1.76 -23.18 -9.41
C THR A 25 -1.90 -22.92 -10.92
N THR A 26 -2.27 -21.67 -11.32
CA THR A 26 -2.43 -21.32 -12.73
C THR A 26 -1.12 -20.89 -13.41
N TYR A 27 -0.24 -20.20 -12.69
CA TYR A 27 0.92 -19.53 -13.28
C TYR A 27 2.26 -20.17 -12.94
N GLY A 28 2.26 -21.32 -12.29
CA GLY A 28 3.49 -22.02 -11.97
C GLY A 28 3.26 -23.47 -11.59
N ALA A 29 4.34 -24.14 -11.20
CA ALA A 29 4.38 -25.51 -10.76
C ALA A 29 5.00 -25.61 -9.35
N TYR A 30 4.45 -26.49 -8.54
CA TYR A 30 4.95 -26.79 -7.21
C TYR A 30 5.59 -28.17 -7.15
N ASP A 31 6.83 -28.24 -6.69
CA ASP A 31 7.50 -29.51 -6.38
C ASP A 31 7.33 -29.84 -4.88
N PRO A 32 6.47 -30.80 -4.53
CA PRO A 32 6.19 -31.15 -3.13
C PRO A 32 7.37 -31.84 -2.42
N LYS A 33 8.38 -32.31 -3.15
CA LYS A 33 9.57 -32.93 -2.55
C LYS A 33 10.59 -31.90 -2.10
N GLN A 34 10.64 -30.80 -2.82
CA GLN A 34 11.57 -29.70 -2.54
C GLN A 34 10.89 -28.53 -1.83
N GLU A 35 9.55 -28.58 -1.68
CA GLU A 35 8.73 -27.43 -1.23
C GLU A 35 8.99 -26.17 -2.06
N LEU A 36 9.26 -26.35 -3.36
CA LEU A 36 9.69 -25.31 -4.28
C LEU A 36 8.57 -24.99 -5.26
N TYR A 37 8.23 -23.70 -5.35
CA TYR A 37 7.33 -23.18 -6.36
C TYR A 37 8.14 -22.53 -7.48
N LEU A 38 7.85 -22.93 -8.72
CA LEU A 38 8.48 -22.40 -9.93
C LEU A 38 7.43 -21.70 -10.78
N VAL A 39 7.76 -20.51 -11.27
CA VAL A 39 6.93 -19.83 -12.27
C VAL A 39 7.14 -20.47 -13.64
N SER A 40 6.08 -20.60 -14.44
CA SER A 40 6.20 -21.19 -15.76
C SER A 40 6.98 -20.26 -16.71
N GLU A 41 7.76 -20.82 -17.65
CA GLU A 41 8.64 -20.08 -18.55
C GLU A 41 7.89 -19.04 -19.43
N ASP A 42 6.67 -19.35 -19.83
CA ASP A 42 5.82 -18.44 -20.61
C ASP A 42 5.34 -17.24 -19.76
N VAL A 43 5.03 -17.45 -18.49
CA VAL A 43 4.71 -16.37 -17.54
C VAL A 43 5.94 -15.50 -17.26
N GLU A 44 7.10 -16.10 -17.05
CA GLU A 44 8.36 -15.39 -16.89
C GLU A 44 8.68 -14.52 -18.12
N ALA A 45 8.55 -15.10 -19.33
CA ALA A 45 8.77 -14.37 -20.58
C ALA A 45 7.78 -13.21 -20.78
N GLN A 46 6.52 -13.36 -20.39
CA GLN A 46 5.54 -12.27 -20.45
C GLN A 46 5.82 -11.20 -19.37
N TYR A 47 6.17 -11.62 -18.17
CA TYR A 47 6.56 -10.71 -17.08
C TYR A 47 7.73 -9.82 -17.52
N GLY A 48 8.78 -10.40 -18.12
CA GLY A 48 9.93 -9.64 -18.62
C GLY A 48 9.58 -8.59 -19.68
N LYS A 49 8.52 -8.80 -20.48
CA LYS A 49 8.03 -7.81 -21.45
C LYS A 49 7.25 -6.66 -20.80
N ILE A 50 6.54 -6.95 -19.71
CA ILE A 50 5.68 -6.00 -19.02
C ILE A 50 6.45 -5.24 -17.93
N CYS A 51 7.37 -5.91 -17.24
CA CYS A 51 8.15 -5.36 -16.14
C CYS A 51 9.27 -4.45 -16.63
N THR A 52 8.88 -3.33 -17.24
CA THR A 52 9.81 -2.30 -17.69
C THR A 52 10.27 -1.41 -16.51
N PRO A 53 11.43 -0.72 -16.61
CA PRO A 53 11.87 0.24 -15.59
C PRO A 53 10.82 1.32 -15.28
N ASP A 54 10.08 1.79 -16.29
CA ASP A 54 8.99 2.76 -16.11
C ASP A 54 7.84 2.18 -15.30
N MET A 55 7.48 0.92 -15.54
CA MET A 55 6.43 0.24 -14.77
C MET A 55 6.88 -0.01 -13.33
N GLN A 56 8.14 -0.39 -13.12
CA GLN A 56 8.70 -0.56 -11.77
C GLN A 56 8.72 0.76 -11.00
N ALA A 57 9.11 1.86 -11.64
CA ALA A 57 9.07 3.19 -11.03
C ALA A 57 7.64 3.59 -10.63
N LYS A 58 6.66 3.40 -11.51
CA LYS A 58 5.24 3.67 -11.22
C LYS A 58 4.70 2.81 -10.06
N LYS A 59 5.12 1.54 -10.01
CA LYS A 59 4.77 0.63 -8.89
C LYS A 59 5.37 1.12 -7.57
N ALA A 60 6.64 1.53 -7.59
CA ALA A 60 7.32 2.07 -6.42
C ALA A 60 6.65 3.35 -5.91
N ASP A 61 6.32 4.29 -6.81
CA ASP A 61 5.61 5.53 -6.46
C ASP A 61 4.23 5.25 -5.87
N ARG A 62 3.48 4.28 -6.44
CA ARG A 62 2.19 3.87 -5.92
C ARG A 62 2.32 3.25 -4.52
N ASN A 63 3.23 2.32 -4.32
CA ASN A 63 3.45 1.69 -3.02
C ASN A 63 3.83 2.74 -1.96
N ARG A 64 4.69 3.69 -2.32
CA ARG A 64 5.08 4.80 -1.43
C ARG A 64 3.88 5.65 -1.03
N LEU A 65 2.99 5.97 -1.98
CA LEU A 65 1.77 6.73 -1.69
C LEU A 65 0.83 5.97 -0.75
N GLU A 66 0.69 4.65 -0.92
CA GLU A 66 -0.07 3.78 -0.03
C GLU A 66 0.52 3.76 1.39
N ASP A 67 1.85 3.70 1.51
CA ASP A 67 2.53 3.73 2.80
C ASP A 67 2.41 5.10 3.48
N TYR A 68 2.47 6.20 2.71
CA TYR A 68 2.16 7.53 3.23
C TYR A 68 0.72 7.63 3.75
N ALA A 69 -0.24 7.02 3.04
CA ALA A 69 -1.64 7.04 3.46
C ALA A 69 -1.85 6.28 4.79
N LYS A 70 -1.22 5.12 4.97
CA LYS A 70 -1.22 4.38 6.24
C LYS A 70 -0.61 5.21 7.36
N SER A 71 0.56 5.82 7.10
CA SER A 71 1.26 6.65 8.08
C SER A 71 0.44 7.87 8.49
N ALA A 72 -0.18 8.55 7.52
CA ALA A 72 -1.03 9.71 7.78
C ALA A 72 -2.27 9.35 8.63
N VAL A 73 -2.92 8.24 8.29
CA VAL A 73 -4.11 7.78 9.03
C VAL A 73 -3.74 7.38 10.45
N TYR A 74 -2.62 6.69 10.64
CA TYR A 74 -2.16 6.33 12.00
C TYR A 74 -1.78 7.56 12.83
N LEU A 75 -1.07 8.52 12.22
CA LEU A 75 -0.58 9.71 12.92
C LEU A 75 -1.70 10.72 13.23
N TYR A 76 -2.63 10.91 12.30
CA TYR A 76 -3.64 11.97 12.39
C TYR A 76 -5.05 11.45 12.67
N GLY A 77 -5.32 10.17 12.45
CA GLY A 77 -6.66 9.59 12.49
C GLY A 77 -7.52 10.00 11.30
N VAL A 78 -7.69 11.32 11.09
CA VAL A 78 -8.41 11.93 9.95
C VAL A 78 -7.56 13.05 9.37
N ILE A 79 -7.43 13.11 8.04
CA ILE A 79 -6.71 14.18 7.35
C ILE A 79 -7.40 14.54 6.03
N SER A 80 -7.51 15.83 5.69
CA SER A 80 -8.01 16.22 4.37
C SER A 80 -7.06 15.81 3.26
N LEU A 81 -7.60 15.48 2.09
CA LEU A 81 -6.80 15.09 0.94
C LEU A 81 -5.81 16.18 0.53
N GLU A 82 -6.21 17.46 0.59
CA GLU A 82 -5.33 18.58 0.28
C GLU A 82 -4.13 18.62 1.24
N LYS A 83 -4.38 18.49 2.55
CA LYS A 83 -3.30 18.52 3.55
C LYS A 83 -2.40 17.29 3.44
N PHE A 84 -2.97 16.12 3.17
CA PHE A 84 -2.21 14.91 2.89
C PHE A 84 -1.24 15.13 1.71
N VAL A 85 -1.74 15.65 0.58
CA VAL A 85 -0.92 15.93 -0.60
C VAL A 85 0.17 16.96 -0.30
N GLU A 86 -0.14 18.00 0.48
CA GLU A 86 0.84 18.98 0.92
C GLU A 86 1.98 18.33 1.70
N ILE A 87 1.65 17.50 2.70
CA ILE A 87 2.64 16.79 3.52
C ILE A 87 3.48 15.83 2.66
N CYS A 88 2.85 15.04 1.80
CA CYS A 88 3.57 14.11 0.93
C CYS A 88 4.56 14.84 0.00
N ARG A 89 4.23 16.04 -0.47
CA ARG A 89 5.12 16.87 -1.31
C ARG A 89 6.37 17.35 -0.58
N THR A 90 6.37 17.40 0.74
CA THR A 90 7.58 17.77 1.50
C THR A 90 8.65 16.69 1.39
N TYR A 91 8.23 15.42 1.25
CA TYR A 91 9.14 14.28 1.18
C TYR A 91 9.39 13.79 -0.25
N HIS A 92 8.39 13.92 -1.12
CA HIS A 92 8.46 13.35 -2.46
C HIS A 92 7.98 14.35 -3.53
N THR A 93 8.93 14.96 -4.24
CA THR A 93 8.66 15.95 -5.29
C THR A 93 7.98 15.39 -6.54
N GLY A 94 7.92 14.05 -6.68
CA GLY A 94 7.24 13.37 -7.79
C GLY A 94 5.71 13.45 -7.73
N ILE A 95 5.13 13.85 -6.59
CA ILE A 95 3.68 14.03 -6.43
C ILE A 95 3.25 15.35 -7.06
N LYS A 96 2.86 15.28 -8.35
CA LYS A 96 2.58 16.47 -9.16
C LYS A 96 1.11 16.89 -9.14
N ASP A 97 0.22 15.94 -9.16
CA ASP A 97 -1.19 16.13 -9.47
C ASP A 97 -2.08 15.51 -8.37
N ALA A 98 -2.90 16.37 -7.75
CA ALA A 98 -3.81 15.95 -6.69
C ALA A 98 -4.93 15.01 -7.18
N GLU A 99 -5.38 15.15 -8.43
CA GLU A 99 -6.39 14.26 -9.02
C GLU A 99 -5.86 12.84 -9.23
N SER A 100 -4.60 12.70 -9.68
CA SER A 100 -3.93 11.41 -9.81
C SER A 100 -3.75 10.72 -8.45
N VAL A 101 -3.35 11.48 -7.43
CA VAL A 101 -3.25 11.00 -6.04
C VAL A 101 -4.61 10.51 -5.54
N LYS A 102 -5.66 11.29 -5.78
CA LYS A 102 -7.03 10.95 -5.39
C LYS A 102 -7.47 9.63 -6.02
N ALA A 103 -7.29 9.48 -7.34
CA ALA A 103 -7.68 8.26 -8.06
C ALA A 103 -6.96 7.02 -7.51
N GLN A 104 -5.66 7.12 -7.22
CA GLN A 104 -4.90 6.02 -6.63
C GLN A 104 -5.36 5.69 -5.21
N LEU A 105 -5.65 6.70 -4.39
CA LEU A 105 -6.15 6.51 -3.03
C LEU A 105 -7.58 5.97 -2.99
N GLU A 106 -8.44 6.32 -3.97
CA GLU A 106 -9.76 5.72 -4.11
C GLU A 106 -9.65 4.20 -4.37
N GLU A 107 -8.78 3.78 -5.29
CA GLU A 107 -8.54 2.36 -5.54
C GLU A 107 -7.93 1.65 -4.31
N PHE A 108 -6.93 2.26 -3.68
CA PHE A 108 -6.31 1.70 -2.47
C PHE A 108 -7.31 1.58 -1.31
N SER A 109 -8.10 2.61 -1.07
CA SER A 109 -9.13 2.65 -0.02
C SER A 109 -10.14 1.50 -0.11
N GLN A 110 -10.48 1.05 -1.33
CA GLN A 110 -11.41 -0.08 -1.53
C GLN A 110 -10.80 -1.44 -1.11
N LYS A 111 -9.49 -1.56 -1.17
CA LYS A 111 -8.74 -2.80 -0.90
C LYS A 111 -8.10 -2.80 0.49
N SER A 112 -7.88 -1.63 1.07
CA SER A 112 -7.22 -1.47 2.36
C SER A 112 -8.14 -1.86 3.52
N GLY A 113 -7.60 -2.61 4.48
CA GLY A 113 -8.27 -2.88 5.76
C GLY A 113 -8.08 -1.75 6.78
N VAL A 114 -7.26 -0.74 6.49
CA VAL A 114 -6.86 0.30 7.45
C VAL A 114 -7.30 1.68 7.01
N VAL A 115 -7.22 1.99 5.70
CA VAL A 115 -7.43 3.33 5.16
C VAL A 115 -8.76 3.42 4.40
N ARG A 116 -9.53 4.47 4.66
CA ARG A 116 -10.70 4.87 3.88
C ARG A 116 -10.57 6.31 3.37
N LEU A 117 -10.99 6.50 2.12
CA LEU A 117 -11.19 7.83 1.54
C LEU A 117 -12.69 8.11 1.45
N LYS A 118 -13.18 9.07 2.24
CA LYS A 118 -14.61 9.43 2.31
C LYS A 118 -14.74 10.94 2.40
N ASN A 119 -15.57 11.53 1.55
CA ASN A 119 -15.87 12.97 1.53
C ASN A 119 -14.63 13.89 1.43
N GLY A 120 -13.58 13.45 0.74
CA GLY A 120 -12.33 14.22 0.61
C GLY A 120 -11.39 14.12 1.81
N PHE A 121 -11.63 13.17 2.72
CA PHE A 121 -10.77 12.90 3.86
C PHE A 121 -10.25 11.48 3.82
N LEU A 122 -8.95 11.32 4.12
CA LEU A 122 -8.35 10.05 4.49
C LEU A 122 -8.56 9.84 5.98
N MET A 123 -8.95 8.63 6.36
CA MET A 123 -9.23 8.28 7.75
C MET A 123 -9.06 6.79 8.00
N ASP A 124 -8.96 6.43 9.26
CA ASP A 124 -9.01 5.05 9.71
C ASP A 124 -10.37 4.42 9.35
N VAL A 125 -10.34 3.12 9.03
CA VAL A 125 -11.55 2.37 8.63
C VAL A 125 -12.62 2.42 9.72
N ASP A 126 -12.23 2.30 11.00
CA ASP A 126 -13.17 2.32 12.12
C ASP A 126 -13.85 3.68 12.29
N LEU A 127 -13.12 4.78 12.05
CA LEU A 127 -13.67 6.13 12.08
C LEU A 127 -14.66 6.36 10.92
N ALA A 128 -14.37 5.77 9.75
CA ALA A 128 -15.23 5.87 8.58
C ALA A 128 -16.53 5.08 8.72
N GLU A 129 -16.46 3.88 9.31
CA GLU A 129 -17.60 2.98 9.50
C GLU A 129 -18.54 3.47 10.61
N ASN A 130 -18.00 4.00 11.68
CA ASN A 130 -18.77 4.54 12.80
C ASN A 130 -19.25 5.99 12.61
N ASP A 131 -18.86 6.63 11.50
CA ASP A 131 -19.23 8.01 11.11
C ASP A 131 -18.82 9.10 12.14
N VAL A 132 -17.84 8.78 13.00
CA VAL A 132 -17.36 9.68 14.06
C VAL A 132 -16.24 10.64 13.61
N TYR A 133 -15.77 10.50 12.38
CA TYR A 133 -14.66 11.29 11.84
C TYR A 133 -14.90 12.80 11.87
N GLN A 134 -16.17 13.24 11.80
CA GLN A 134 -16.53 14.67 11.87
C GLN A 134 -16.25 15.26 13.26
N GLU A 135 -16.40 14.48 14.31
CA GLU A 135 -16.10 14.92 15.69
C GLU A 135 -14.59 15.04 15.89
N VAL A 136 -13.83 14.05 15.41
CA VAL A 136 -12.36 14.08 15.42
C VAL A 136 -11.85 15.30 14.66
N GLN A 137 -12.39 15.57 13.48
CA GLN A 137 -12.02 16.72 12.65
C GLN A 137 -12.27 18.06 13.34
N LYS A 138 -13.39 18.21 14.06
CA LYS A 138 -13.67 19.45 14.81
C LYS A 138 -12.60 19.76 15.84
N VAL A 139 -12.10 18.72 16.52
CA VAL A 139 -11.02 18.86 17.51
C VAL A 139 -9.69 19.15 16.82
N GLN A 140 -9.37 18.43 15.74
CA GLN A 140 -8.11 18.62 14.99
C GLN A 140 -7.99 20.01 14.37
N ASN A 141 -9.07 20.59 13.88
CA ASN A 141 -9.08 21.93 13.29
C ASN A 141 -8.67 23.06 14.27
N THR A 142 -8.55 22.74 15.56
CA THR A 142 -8.07 23.69 16.57
C THR A 142 -6.55 23.66 16.77
N PHE A 143 -5.85 22.71 16.14
CA PHE A 143 -4.40 22.54 16.24
C PHE A 143 -3.73 22.53 14.87
N ASP A 144 -2.48 22.97 14.82
CA ASP A 144 -1.63 22.78 13.64
C ASP A 144 -1.25 21.31 13.49
N TYR A 145 -1.18 20.83 12.24
CA TYR A 145 -0.69 19.48 11.97
C TYR A 145 0.79 19.38 12.30
N TYR A 146 1.15 18.45 13.16
CA TYR A 146 2.53 18.02 13.30
C TYR A 146 2.98 17.38 11.98
N VAL A 147 4.09 17.87 11.42
CA VAL A 147 4.71 17.30 10.21
C VAL A 147 6.06 16.73 10.64
N PRO A 148 6.27 15.40 10.54
CA PRO A 148 7.56 14.78 10.83
C PRO A 148 8.71 15.43 10.06
N GLU A 149 9.89 15.52 10.65
CA GLU A 149 11.04 16.20 10.04
C GLU A 149 11.59 15.43 8.84
N THR A 150 11.44 14.11 8.83
CA THR A 150 11.96 13.24 7.77
C THR A 150 10.91 12.30 7.22
N GLU A 151 11.10 11.85 5.97
CA GLU A 151 10.28 10.82 5.34
C GLU A 151 10.32 9.51 6.14
N GLU A 152 11.48 9.11 6.64
CA GLU A 152 11.67 7.89 7.41
C GLU A 152 10.86 7.91 8.71
N GLU A 153 10.88 9.03 9.41
CA GLU A 153 10.04 9.25 10.59
C GLU A 153 8.57 9.13 10.24
N PHE A 154 8.12 9.78 9.17
CA PHE A 154 6.73 9.70 8.73
C PHE A 154 6.30 8.26 8.42
N LEU A 155 7.10 7.52 7.66
CA LEU A 155 6.82 6.13 7.30
C LEU A 155 6.82 5.18 8.52
N SER A 156 7.57 5.49 9.57
CA SER A 156 7.61 4.67 10.79
C SER A 156 6.23 4.55 11.46
N TYR A 157 5.38 5.58 11.37
CA TYR A 157 4.02 5.54 11.91
C TYR A 157 3.15 4.51 11.18
N GLY A 158 3.31 4.33 9.87
CA GLY A 158 2.57 3.32 9.10
C GLY A 158 2.97 1.88 9.46
N GLN A 159 4.20 1.65 9.90
CA GLN A 159 4.66 0.35 10.35
C GLN A 159 4.04 -0.04 11.71
N LEU A 160 3.78 0.93 12.57
CA LEU A 160 3.08 0.70 13.85
C LEU A 160 1.63 0.27 13.64
N ALA A 161 0.97 0.78 12.60
CA ALA A 161 -0.41 0.40 12.25
C ALA A 161 -0.54 -1.08 11.82
N CYS A 162 0.55 -1.71 11.38
CA CYS A 162 0.56 -3.11 10.94
C CYS A 162 0.89 -4.09 12.07
N GLN A 163 1.22 -3.61 13.26
CA GLN A 163 1.44 -4.44 14.44
C GLN A 163 0.11 -4.56 15.19
N GLU A 164 -0.70 -5.56 14.84
CA GLU A 164 -1.85 -5.90 15.68
C GLU A 164 -1.38 -6.27 17.08
N PRO A 165 -2.05 -5.77 18.13
CA PRO A 165 -1.78 -6.26 19.47
C PRO A 165 -2.19 -7.73 19.56
N ASN A 166 -1.22 -8.61 19.85
CA ASN A 166 -1.47 -10.00 20.23
C ASN A 166 -2.34 -10.09 21.47
#